data_0bd2cfbd586fcc7a55c176a8cb8fefce
#
_entry.id   0bd2cfbd586fcc7a55c176a8cb8fefce
#
_cell.length_a   1.000
_cell.length_b   1.000
_cell.length_c   1.000
_cell.angle_alpha   90.00
_cell.angle_beta   90.00
_cell.angle_gamma   90.00
#
_symmetry.space_group_name_H-M   'P 1'
#
loop_
_entity.id
_entity.type
_entity.pdbx_description
1 polymer ?
#
loop_
_entity_poly.entity_id
_entity_poly.type
_entity_poly.pdbx_seq_one_letter_code
_entity_poly.pdbx_strand_id
1 'polypeptide(L)'
;MSLLREIQDAAVDGSSDLETLLRKCRVLASRLKHEELKKWVTWELDGYPTDVSLPDYRKCWGHCFGIFVGKFGRRIDNCPIPATDIPDEFRDALTHRQFREGVGGVKSFVDTIEGPSLKFGLPGEVSRIIKHGNLAEDMVLAQGWMFVDKALVVGILSTVRNRILSFALEIEASFPNAGEDSSGGRPIPNEEVTRIFHQQISQVFHGPVANVASGHDIEQTGTVNIQQGDFRTLAAFLQENGVPKEDIRDLETAIKADPHPDPKSKAFGKKVSTWMGKMVTKSAEGVWKVGTDVAAKLLVEAIKTHYGMPR
;
A
#
# COMPACT_ATOMS: atom_id res chain seq x y z
N MET A 1 12.11 -6.36 32.85
CA MET A 1 12.16 -5.57 31.59
C MET A 1 10.71 -5.46 31.14
N SER A 2 10.23 -4.30 30.71
CA SER A 2 8.84 -4.17 30.27
C SER A 2 8.62 -4.89 28.94
N LEU A 3 7.39 -5.40 28.69
CA LEU A 3 7.07 -6.06 27.43
C LEU A 3 7.29 -5.15 26.21
N LEU A 4 7.01 -3.83 26.34
CA LEU A 4 7.29 -2.85 25.30
C LEU A 4 8.76 -2.77 24.96
N ARG A 5 9.64 -2.71 25.94
CA ARG A 5 11.11 -2.70 25.70
C ARG A 5 11.60 -3.98 25.04
N GLU A 6 11.08 -5.13 25.48
CA GLU A 6 11.40 -6.40 24.81
C GLU A 6 10.95 -6.44 23.35
N ILE A 7 9.83 -5.80 23.01
CA ILE A 7 9.37 -5.67 21.63
C ILE A 7 10.28 -4.72 20.85
N GLN A 8 10.65 -3.59 21.44
CA GLN A 8 11.54 -2.61 20.80
C GLN A 8 12.93 -3.20 20.54
N ASP A 9 13.53 -3.83 21.55
CA ASP A 9 14.85 -4.48 21.44
C ASP A 9 14.83 -5.55 20.34
N ALA A 10 13.80 -6.41 20.32
CA ALA A 10 13.65 -7.42 19.29
C ALA A 10 13.33 -6.83 17.90
N ALA A 11 12.70 -5.67 17.83
CA ALA A 11 12.43 -5.01 16.55
C ALA A 11 13.68 -4.30 15.99
N VAL A 12 14.55 -3.76 16.84
CA VAL A 12 15.83 -3.13 16.45
C VAL A 12 16.86 -4.18 16.07
N ASP A 13 16.88 -5.33 16.76
CA ASP A 13 17.80 -6.41 16.45
C ASP A 13 17.38 -7.14 15.17
N GLY A 14 18.12 -6.89 14.07
CA GLY A 14 17.89 -7.52 12.77
C GLY A 14 18.04 -9.04 12.78
N SER A 15 18.74 -9.63 13.78
CA SER A 15 18.89 -11.08 13.95
C SER A 15 17.72 -11.73 14.67
N SER A 16 16.91 -10.96 15.39
CA SER A 16 15.71 -11.44 16.08
C SER A 16 14.68 -11.96 15.09
N ASP A 17 14.16 -13.15 15.39
CA ASP A 17 13.13 -13.78 14.58
C ASP A 17 11.82 -12.98 14.60
N LEU A 18 11.32 -12.64 13.40
CA LEU A 18 10.12 -11.82 13.24
C LEU A 18 8.85 -12.49 13.78
N GLU A 19 8.75 -13.82 13.70
CA GLU A 19 7.61 -14.53 14.30
C GLU A 19 7.62 -14.40 15.81
N THR A 20 8.79 -14.50 16.45
CA THR A 20 8.94 -14.33 17.90
C THR A 20 8.58 -12.90 18.31
N LEU A 21 8.98 -11.90 17.52
CA LEU A 21 8.58 -10.50 17.74
C LEU A 21 7.05 -10.34 17.65
N LEU A 22 6.41 -10.89 16.63
CA LEU A 22 4.95 -10.86 16.48
C LEU A 22 4.22 -11.59 17.60
N ARG A 23 4.76 -12.72 18.12
CA ARG A 23 4.18 -13.40 19.28
C ARG A 23 4.19 -12.50 20.53
N LYS A 24 5.25 -11.73 20.76
CA LYS A 24 5.28 -10.72 21.84
C LYS A 24 4.23 -9.61 21.58
N CYS A 25 4.07 -9.15 20.34
CA CYS A 25 3.02 -8.19 19.99
C CYS A 25 1.60 -8.76 20.24
N ARG A 26 1.40 -10.06 20.01
CA ARG A 26 0.12 -10.74 20.32
C ARG A 26 -0.21 -10.71 21.81
N VAL A 27 0.81 -10.89 22.68
CA VAL A 27 0.65 -10.73 24.13
C VAL A 27 0.29 -9.29 24.47
N LEU A 28 1.00 -8.32 23.89
CA LEU A 28 0.70 -6.89 24.08
C LEU A 28 -0.73 -6.55 23.65
N ALA A 29 -1.15 -6.98 22.46
CA ALA A 29 -2.51 -6.76 21.95
C ALA A 29 -3.60 -7.32 22.88
N SER A 30 -3.33 -8.50 23.47
CA SER A 30 -4.23 -9.12 24.43
C SER A 30 -4.33 -8.32 25.75
N ARG A 31 -3.19 -7.82 26.26
CA ARG A 31 -3.15 -6.99 27.49
C ARG A 31 -3.81 -5.64 27.29
N LEU A 32 -3.64 -5.04 26.09
CA LEU A 32 -4.30 -3.80 25.69
C LEU A 32 -5.80 -4.00 25.38
N LYS A 33 -6.28 -5.24 25.26
CA LYS A 33 -7.65 -5.60 24.83
C LYS A 33 -8.02 -4.96 23.48
N HIS A 34 -7.06 -4.85 22.56
CA HIS A 34 -7.25 -4.20 21.28
C HIS A 34 -7.40 -5.23 20.15
N GLU A 35 -8.64 -5.45 19.71
CA GLU A 35 -8.98 -6.53 18.80
C GLU A 35 -8.42 -6.34 17.37
N GLU A 36 -8.32 -5.10 16.87
CA GLU A 36 -7.77 -4.86 15.53
C GLU A 36 -6.27 -5.17 15.47
N LEU A 37 -5.50 -4.75 16.48
CA LEU A 37 -4.09 -5.11 16.59
C LEU A 37 -3.91 -6.63 16.68
N LYS A 38 -4.75 -7.30 17.47
CA LYS A 38 -4.72 -8.75 17.64
C LYS A 38 -5.01 -9.47 16.30
N LYS A 39 -6.00 -8.99 15.53
CA LYS A 39 -6.31 -9.51 14.19
C LYS A 39 -5.14 -9.33 13.25
N TRP A 40 -4.58 -8.10 13.18
CA TRP A 40 -3.44 -7.83 12.29
C TRP A 40 -2.25 -8.72 12.64
N VAL A 41 -1.86 -8.82 13.91
CA VAL A 41 -0.77 -9.70 14.34
C VAL A 41 -1.05 -11.17 13.98
N THR A 42 -2.30 -11.61 14.13
CA THR A 42 -2.69 -12.98 13.75
C THR A 42 -2.53 -13.19 12.25
N TRP A 43 -2.99 -12.26 11.42
CA TRP A 43 -2.83 -12.38 9.97
C TRP A 43 -1.37 -12.30 9.51
N GLU A 44 -0.53 -11.50 10.19
CA GLU A 44 0.91 -11.47 9.92
C GLU A 44 1.60 -12.80 10.28
N LEU A 45 1.17 -13.47 11.36
CA LEU A 45 1.71 -14.76 11.78
C LEU A 45 1.19 -15.93 10.92
N ASP A 46 -0.14 -16.01 10.78
CA ASP A 46 -0.82 -17.21 10.29
C ASP A 46 -1.19 -17.10 8.80
N GLY A 47 -1.14 -15.88 8.25
CA GLY A 47 -1.55 -15.57 6.88
C GLY A 47 -2.89 -14.86 6.79
N TYR A 48 -3.11 -14.18 5.68
CA TYR A 48 -4.30 -13.39 5.40
C TYR A 48 -5.39 -14.24 4.74
N PRO A 49 -6.62 -14.25 5.27
CA PRO A 49 -7.76 -14.91 4.63
C PRO A 49 -8.03 -14.36 3.22
N THR A 50 -8.63 -15.18 2.35
CA THR A 50 -8.88 -14.80 0.94
C THR A 50 -9.91 -13.70 0.79
N ASP A 51 -10.85 -13.60 1.71
CA ASP A 51 -11.91 -12.59 1.79
C ASP A 51 -11.47 -11.25 2.40
N VAL A 52 -10.23 -11.20 2.92
CA VAL A 52 -9.66 -9.97 3.50
C VAL A 52 -8.77 -9.26 2.47
N SER A 53 -8.95 -7.94 2.37
CA SER A 53 -8.08 -7.09 1.55
C SER A 53 -6.66 -7.07 2.13
N LEU A 54 -5.67 -7.33 1.27
CA LEU A 54 -4.27 -7.27 1.68
C LEU A 54 -3.78 -5.84 1.80
N PRO A 55 -2.94 -5.54 2.81
CA PRO A 55 -2.15 -4.31 2.83
C PRO A 55 -1.26 -4.20 1.58
N ASP A 56 -1.02 -2.97 1.11
CA ASP A 56 -0.27 -2.75 -0.13
C ASP A 56 1.17 -3.27 -0.06
N TYR A 57 1.81 -3.23 1.12
CA TYR A 57 3.16 -3.80 1.30
C TYR A 57 3.23 -5.33 1.11
N ARG A 58 2.09 -6.01 1.04
CA ARG A 58 1.97 -7.45 0.74
C ARG A 58 1.78 -7.75 -0.74
N LYS A 59 1.72 -6.72 -1.59
CA LYS A 59 1.58 -6.82 -3.04
C LYS A 59 2.88 -6.41 -3.70
N CYS A 60 3.56 -7.34 -4.33
CA CYS A 60 4.82 -7.09 -5.01
C CYS A 60 4.63 -7.12 -6.52
N TRP A 61 5.12 -6.09 -7.19
CA TRP A 61 5.19 -6.06 -8.64
C TRP A 61 6.11 -7.16 -9.17
N GLY A 62 5.72 -7.78 -10.29
CA GLY A 62 6.50 -8.78 -10.98
C GLY A 62 6.49 -8.60 -12.50
N HIS A 63 7.50 -9.13 -13.14
CA HIS A 63 7.63 -9.14 -14.58
C HIS A 63 7.23 -10.51 -15.13
N CYS A 64 6.32 -10.52 -16.11
CA CYS A 64 5.85 -11.75 -16.74
C CYS A 64 6.72 -12.15 -17.92
N PHE A 65 6.97 -13.45 -18.03
CA PHE A 65 7.70 -14.10 -19.12
C PHE A 65 6.98 -15.38 -19.51
N GLY A 66 7.29 -15.87 -20.70
CA GLY A 66 6.74 -17.15 -21.13
C GLY A 66 7.52 -17.85 -22.23
N ILE A 67 7.08 -19.07 -22.49
CA ILE A 67 7.46 -19.85 -23.66
C ILE A 67 6.33 -19.76 -24.67
N PHE A 68 6.64 -19.24 -25.84
CA PHE A 68 5.70 -19.18 -26.96
C PHE A 68 6.05 -20.25 -27.98
N VAL A 69 5.04 -20.94 -28.47
CA VAL A 69 5.15 -21.98 -29.50
C VAL A 69 4.25 -21.66 -30.68
N GLY A 70 4.71 -21.96 -31.86
CA GLY A 70 4.02 -21.73 -33.12
C GLY A 70 4.10 -22.93 -34.06
N LYS A 71 3.52 -22.78 -35.27
CA LYS A 71 3.58 -23.82 -36.32
C LYS A 71 5.01 -24.13 -36.72
N PHE A 72 5.21 -25.32 -37.24
CA PHE A 72 6.52 -25.84 -37.75
C PHE A 72 7.60 -25.89 -36.67
N GLY A 73 7.23 -26.13 -35.39
CA GLY A 73 8.18 -26.25 -34.30
C GLY A 73 8.84 -24.92 -33.85
N ARG A 74 8.32 -23.78 -34.29
CA ARG A 74 8.80 -22.49 -33.78
C ARG A 74 8.60 -22.40 -32.29
N ARG A 75 9.64 -21.94 -31.60
CA ARG A 75 9.64 -21.78 -30.13
C ARG A 75 10.46 -20.55 -29.75
N ILE A 76 9.96 -19.78 -28.83
CA ILE A 76 10.65 -18.66 -28.19
C ILE A 76 10.59 -18.88 -26.68
N ASP A 77 11.77 -19.06 -26.08
CA ASP A 77 11.90 -19.26 -24.66
C ASP A 77 12.18 -17.93 -23.95
N ASN A 78 11.71 -17.81 -22.71
CA ASN A 78 11.93 -16.67 -21.85
C ASN A 78 11.54 -15.32 -22.50
N CYS A 79 10.47 -15.33 -23.29
CA CYS A 79 9.95 -14.13 -23.95
C CYS A 79 9.26 -13.24 -22.92
N PRO A 80 9.63 -11.95 -22.78
CA PRO A 80 8.95 -11.04 -21.88
C PRO A 80 7.51 -10.82 -22.35
N ILE A 81 6.57 -10.74 -21.43
CA ILE A 81 5.16 -10.42 -21.68
C ILE A 81 4.90 -9.03 -21.16
N PRO A 82 4.80 -8.01 -22.05
CA PRO A 82 4.47 -6.66 -21.62
C PRO A 82 3.12 -6.59 -20.92
N ALA A 83 3.00 -5.73 -19.92
CA ALA A 83 1.74 -5.52 -19.22
C ALA A 83 0.61 -5.02 -20.16
N THR A 84 0.96 -4.38 -21.27
CA THR A 84 0.04 -3.95 -22.33
C THR A 84 -0.58 -5.10 -23.11
N ASP A 85 0.08 -6.26 -23.15
CA ASP A 85 -0.40 -7.46 -23.84
C ASP A 85 -1.35 -8.30 -22.93
N ILE A 86 -1.47 -7.90 -21.67
CA ILE A 86 -2.38 -8.50 -20.69
C ILE A 86 -3.68 -7.68 -20.67
N PRO A 87 -4.86 -8.30 -20.87
CA PRO A 87 -6.13 -7.61 -20.78
C PRO A 87 -6.29 -6.90 -19.44
N ASP A 88 -6.90 -5.71 -19.45
CA ASP A 88 -7.01 -4.81 -18.29
C ASP A 88 -7.58 -5.50 -17.05
N GLU A 89 -8.59 -6.36 -17.24
CA GLU A 89 -9.26 -7.12 -16.18
C GLU A 89 -8.35 -8.11 -15.44
N PHE A 90 -7.26 -8.57 -16.09
CA PHE A 90 -6.31 -9.54 -15.51
C PHE A 90 -4.96 -8.89 -15.18
N ARG A 91 -4.73 -7.66 -15.62
CA ARG A 91 -3.41 -7.01 -15.52
C ARG A 91 -2.91 -6.93 -14.08
N ASP A 92 -3.73 -6.47 -13.15
CA ASP A 92 -3.34 -6.38 -11.75
C ASP A 92 -3.00 -7.77 -11.16
N ALA A 93 -3.87 -8.75 -11.42
CA ALA A 93 -3.68 -10.12 -10.91
C ALA A 93 -2.43 -10.83 -11.48
N LEU A 94 -2.03 -10.49 -12.73
CA LEU A 94 -0.90 -11.12 -13.41
C LEU A 94 0.40 -10.32 -13.31
N THR A 95 0.35 -9.07 -12.83
CA THR A 95 1.56 -8.25 -12.63
C THR A 95 1.89 -8.00 -11.17
N HIS A 96 1.01 -8.38 -10.23
CA HIS A 96 1.24 -8.28 -8.80
C HIS A 96 1.08 -9.63 -8.11
N ARG A 97 2.13 -10.08 -7.46
CA ARG A 97 2.05 -11.22 -6.54
C ARG A 97 1.53 -10.74 -5.18
N GLN A 98 0.42 -11.31 -4.77
CA GLN A 98 -0.15 -11.10 -3.45
C GLN A 98 0.42 -12.14 -2.47
N PHE A 99 1.16 -11.66 -1.45
CA PHE A 99 1.74 -12.52 -0.42
C PHE A 99 0.78 -12.63 0.76
N ARG A 100 -0.10 -13.65 0.71
CA ARG A 100 -1.08 -13.94 1.77
C ARG A 100 -0.51 -14.82 2.87
N GLU A 101 0.63 -15.44 2.62
CA GLU A 101 1.34 -16.30 3.57
C GLU A 101 1.76 -15.50 4.82
N GLY A 102 1.80 -16.16 5.99
CA GLY A 102 2.38 -15.57 7.20
C GLY A 102 3.87 -15.23 7.01
N VAL A 103 4.41 -14.40 7.89
CA VAL A 103 5.81 -13.94 7.78
C VAL A 103 6.81 -15.09 7.69
N GLY A 104 6.55 -16.23 8.35
CA GLY A 104 7.38 -17.43 8.24
C GLY A 104 7.38 -18.03 6.83
N GLY A 105 6.21 -18.08 6.18
CA GLY A 105 6.09 -18.51 4.79
C GLY A 105 6.77 -17.54 3.82
N VAL A 106 6.59 -16.23 4.01
CA VAL A 106 7.28 -15.21 3.22
C VAL A 106 8.80 -15.32 3.38
N LYS A 107 9.29 -15.50 4.62
CA LYS A 107 10.70 -15.70 4.91
C LYS A 107 11.24 -16.95 4.24
N SER A 108 10.50 -18.06 4.23
CA SER A 108 10.89 -19.28 3.56
C SER A 108 11.14 -19.10 2.06
N PHE A 109 10.34 -18.29 1.35
CA PHE A 109 10.61 -17.95 -0.05
C PHE A 109 11.96 -17.24 -0.21
N VAL A 110 12.29 -16.33 0.71
CA VAL A 110 13.55 -15.58 0.67
C VAL A 110 14.75 -16.50 0.93
N ASP A 111 14.63 -17.40 1.90
CA ASP A 111 15.74 -18.23 2.36
C ASP A 111 16.01 -19.43 1.44
N THR A 112 14.97 -20.01 0.83
CA THR A 112 15.07 -21.28 0.07
C THR A 112 15.45 -21.05 -1.39
N ILE A 113 15.06 -19.93 -1.99
CA ILE A 113 15.24 -19.68 -3.42
C ILE A 113 16.56 -18.95 -3.65
N GLU A 114 17.45 -19.57 -4.42
CA GLU A 114 18.69 -18.93 -4.86
C GLU A 114 18.45 -17.90 -5.96
N GLY A 115 19.27 -16.85 -5.99
CA GLY A 115 19.22 -15.81 -7.01
C GLY A 115 18.46 -14.55 -6.59
N PRO A 116 18.38 -13.54 -7.48
CA PRO A 116 17.85 -12.21 -7.18
C PRO A 116 16.33 -12.13 -7.26
N SER A 117 15.65 -13.13 -7.85
CA SER A 117 14.21 -13.10 -8.12
C SER A 117 13.52 -14.42 -7.82
N LEU A 118 12.30 -14.34 -7.35
CA LEU A 118 11.40 -15.46 -7.10
C LEU A 118 10.57 -15.73 -8.35
N LYS A 119 10.45 -17.01 -8.76
CA LYS A 119 9.69 -17.43 -9.94
C LYS A 119 8.36 -18.05 -9.52
N PHE A 120 7.25 -17.50 -10.00
CA PHE A 120 5.91 -18.03 -9.78
C PHE A 120 5.28 -18.42 -11.12
N GLY A 121 4.78 -19.66 -11.25
CA GLY A 121 4.04 -20.09 -12.45
C GLY A 121 2.73 -19.33 -12.61
N LEU A 122 2.41 -18.94 -13.84
CA LEU A 122 1.08 -18.42 -14.15
C LEU A 122 0.08 -19.58 -14.33
N PRO A 123 -1.22 -19.37 -13.99
CA PRO A 123 -2.25 -20.37 -14.24
C PRO A 123 -2.31 -20.76 -15.72
N GLY A 124 -2.57 -22.02 -16.02
CA GLY A 124 -2.62 -22.52 -17.41
C GLY A 124 -3.67 -21.85 -18.28
N GLU A 125 -4.76 -21.38 -17.69
CA GLU A 125 -5.83 -20.66 -18.37
C GLU A 125 -5.35 -19.32 -18.96
N VAL A 126 -4.31 -18.72 -18.38
CA VAL A 126 -3.71 -17.45 -18.83
C VAL A 126 -3.17 -17.57 -20.27
N SER A 127 -2.73 -18.78 -20.69
CA SER A 127 -2.24 -19.02 -22.06
C SER A 127 -3.28 -18.70 -23.15
N ARG A 128 -4.57 -18.73 -22.82
CA ARG A 128 -5.66 -18.42 -23.75
C ARG A 128 -6.00 -16.94 -23.80
N ILE A 129 -5.57 -16.19 -22.81
CA ILE A 129 -5.93 -14.78 -22.60
C ILE A 129 -4.84 -13.86 -23.16
N ILE A 130 -3.57 -14.24 -22.99
CA ILE A 130 -2.43 -13.42 -23.41
C ILE A 130 -2.15 -13.64 -24.89
N LYS A 131 -2.24 -12.54 -25.66
CA LYS A 131 -1.80 -12.44 -27.04
C LYS A 131 -0.64 -11.46 -27.13
N HIS A 132 0.53 -11.94 -27.47
CA HIS A 132 1.71 -11.10 -27.58
C HIS A 132 1.67 -10.28 -28.89
N GLY A 133 1.53 -8.94 -28.75
CA GLY A 133 1.32 -8.04 -29.91
C GLY A 133 2.45 -8.00 -30.92
N ASN A 134 3.67 -8.34 -30.51
CA ASN A 134 4.88 -8.34 -31.38
C ASN A 134 5.26 -9.72 -31.93
N LEU A 135 4.49 -10.77 -31.63
CA LEU A 135 4.73 -12.11 -32.18
C LEU A 135 3.76 -12.42 -33.32
N ALA A 136 4.13 -13.40 -34.16
CA ALA A 136 3.25 -13.85 -35.25
C ALA A 136 1.95 -14.42 -34.66
N GLU A 137 0.82 -14.23 -35.37
CA GLU A 137 -0.52 -14.62 -34.93
C GLU A 137 -0.68 -16.10 -34.53
N ASP A 138 0.18 -16.98 -35.08
CA ASP A 138 0.18 -18.40 -34.79
C ASP A 138 0.98 -18.78 -33.54
N MET A 139 1.63 -17.81 -32.87
CA MET A 139 2.37 -18.04 -31.64
C MET A 139 1.43 -17.98 -30.45
N VAL A 140 1.43 -19.04 -29.62
CA VAL A 140 0.60 -19.15 -28.43
C VAL A 140 1.49 -19.32 -27.20
N LEU A 141 1.05 -18.78 -26.07
CA LEU A 141 1.73 -18.95 -24.78
C LEU A 141 1.54 -20.41 -24.30
N ALA A 142 2.59 -21.21 -24.32
CA ALA A 142 2.58 -22.59 -23.82
C ALA A 142 2.79 -22.68 -22.31
N GLN A 143 3.64 -21.83 -21.77
CA GLN A 143 3.93 -21.73 -20.34
C GLN A 143 4.29 -20.30 -19.98
N GLY A 144 3.73 -19.78 -18.90
CA GLY A 144 4.03 -18.46 -18.38
C GLY A 144 4.48 -18.49 -16.93
N TRP A 145 5.25 -17.49 -16.54
CA TRP A 145 5.65 -17.26 -15.15
C TRP A 145 5.87 -15.78 -14.89
N MET A 146 5.83 -15.44 -13.61
CA MET A 146 6.16 -14.10 -13.09
C MET A 146 7.46 -14.20 -12.29
N PHE A 147 8.35 -13.26 -12.52
CA PHE A 147 9.49 -13.00 -11.64
C PHE A 147 9.18 -11.82 -10.73
N VAL A 148 9.40 -12.02 -9.43
CA VAL A 148 9.30 -10.96 -8.41
C VAL A 148 10.68 -10.79 -7.80
N ASP A 149 11.18 -9.56 -7.73
CA ASP A 149 12.48 -9.29 -7.13
C ASP A 149 12.49 -9.65 -5.64
N LYS A 150 13.49 -10.42 -5.24
CA LYS A 150 13.67 -10.89 -3.87
C LYS A 150 13.74 -9.73 -2.87
N ALA A 151 14.31 -8.60 -3.28
CA ALA A 151 14.39 -7.39 -2.48
C ALA A 151 13.00 -6.84 -2.07
N LEU A 152 12.00 -6.92 -2.97
CA LEU A 152 10.62 -6.52 -2.65
C LEU A 152 10.02 -7.41 -1.56
N VAL A 153 10.29 -8.70 -1.63
CA VAL A 153 9.77 -9.67 -0.65
C VAL A 153 10.46 -9.50 0.71
N VAL A 154 11.76 -9.24 0.73
CA VAL A 154 12.49 -8.84 1.95
C VAL A 154 11.90 -7.54 2.52
N GLY A 155 11.51 -6.61 1.65
CA GLY A 155 10.84 -5.36 2.02
C GLY A 155 9.54 -5.58 2.80
N ILE A 156 8.78 -6.66 2.53
CA ILE A 156 7.59 -7.02 3.32
C ILE A 156 7.98 -7.25 4.79
N LEU A 157 8.98 -8.11 5.03
CA LEU A 157 9.42 -8.47 6.38
C LEU A 157 9.96 -7.24 7.14
N SER A 158 10.74 -6.41 6.46
CA SER A 158 11.25 -5.15 7.01
C SER A 158 10.12 -4.18 7.35
N THR A 159 9.10 -4.08 6.49
CA THR A 159 7.94 -3.22 6.73
C THR A 159 7.16 -3.64 7.97
N VAL A 160 6.91 -4.94 8.14
CA VAL A 160 6.23 -5.47 9.34
C VAL A 160 7.03 -5.12 10.60
N ARG A 161 8.35 -5.36 10.60
CA ARG A 161 9.24 -5.06 11.72
C ARG A 161 9.22 -3.57 12.09
N ASN A 162 9.34 -2.69 11.09
CA ASN A 162 9.35 -1.24 11.30
C ASN A 162 8.01 -0.72 11.83
N ARG A 163 6.88 -1.26 11.36
CA ARG A 163 5.54 -0.92 11.87
C ARG A 163 5.38 -1.30 13.34
N ILE A 164 5.87 -2.49 13.72
CA ILE A 164 5.88 -2.92 15.13
C ILE A 164 6.71 -1.95 15.97
N LEU A 165 7.92 -1.61 15.51
CA LEU A 165 8.80 -0.68 16.23
C LEU A 165 8.13 0.68 16.42
N SER A 166 7.61 1.28 15.34
CA SER A 166 6.92 2.57 15.40
C SER A 166 5.72 2.54 16.34
N PHE A 167 4.91 1.48 16.27
CA PHE A 167 3.78 1.30 17.18
C PHE A 167 4.22 1.20 18.65
N ALA A 168 5.25 0.39 18.94
CA ALA A 168 5.73 0.20 20.31
C ALA A 168 6.33 1.48 20.92
N LEU A 169 7.05 2.28 20.10
CA LEU A 169 7.60 3.57 20.52
C LEU A 169 6.48 4.58 20.83
N GLU A 170 5.47 4.67 19.98
CA GLU A 170 4.36 5.61 20.18
C GLU A 170 3.49 5.23 21.38
N ILE A 171 3.26 3.93 21.58
CA ILE A 171 2.56 3.42 22.77
C ILE A 171 3.37 3.72 24.03
N GLU A 172 4.70 3.52 24.04
CA GLU A 172 5.53 3.82 25.20
C GLU A 172 5.54 5.32 25.51
N ALA A 173 5.61 6.18 24.50
CA ALA A 173 5.59 7.63 24.68
C ALA A 173 4.28 8.10 25.33
N SER A 174 3.14 7.53 24.91
CA SER A 174 1.82 7.89 25.44
C SER A 174 1.49 7.16 26.76
N PHE A 175 1.94 5.91 26.90
CA PHE A 175 1.61 5.00 28.00
C PHE A 175 2.81 4.17 28.41
N PRO A 176 3.78 4.72 29.20
CA PRO A 176 5.04 4.04 29.52
C PRO A 176 4.93 2.66 30.17
N ASN A 177 3.80 2.38 30.84
CA ASN A 177 3.51 1.11 31.52
C ASN A 177 2.53 0.24 30.74
N ALA A 178 2.31 0.52 29.45
CA ALA A 178 1.39 -0.26 28.63
C ALA A 178 1.85 -1.72 28.51
N GLY A 179 0.90 -2.64 28.70
CA GLY A 179 1.19 -4.07 28.62
C GLY A 179 1.87 -4.69 29.84
N GLU A 180 2.10 -3.95 30.92
CA GLU A 180 2.51 -4.52 32.20
C GLU A 180 1.30 -5.08 33.00
N ASP A 181 1.52 -6.13 33.79
CA ASP A 181 0.50 -6.70 34.68
C ASP A 181 0.29 -5.77 35.89
N SER A 182 -0.34 -4.64 35.67
CA SER A 182 -0.64 -3.69 36.72
C SER A 182 -1.98 -4.00 37.33
N SER A 183 -1.99 -4.70 38.44
CA SER A 183 -3.11 -4.70 39.39
C SER A 183 -3.27 -3.30 40.02
N GLY A 184 -3.60 -2.28 39.25
CA GLY A 184 -3.79 -0.91 39.74
C GLY A 184 -3.53 0.21 38.72
N GLY A 185 -3.10 -0.08 37.51
CA GLY A 185 -2.87 0.92 36.47
C GLY A 185 -4.18 1.46 35.91
N ARG A 186 -4.19 2.76 35.52
CA ARG A 186 -5.32 3.38 34.85
C ARG A 186 -5.56 2.65 33.52
N PRO A 187 -6.80 2.22 33.20
CA PRO A 187 -7.07 1.58 31.92
C PRO A 187 -6.63 2.52 30.76
N ILE A 188 -5.88 1.98 29.80
CA ILE A 188 -5.50 2.74 28.63
C ILE A 188 -6.76 2.95 27.79
N PRO A 189 -7.08 4.20 27.37
CA PRO A 189 -8.23 4.46 26.53
C PRO A 189 -8.09 3.72 25.20
N ASN A 190 -9.06 2.87 24.87
CA ASN A 190 -9.02 2.05 23.66
C ASN A 190 -8.99 2.92 22.38
N GLU A 191 -9.61 4.09 22.42
CA GLU A 191 -9.61 5.07 21.33
C GLU A 191 -8.20 5.55 20.97
N GLU A 192 -7.36 5.80 21.98
CA GLU A 192 -6.00 6.26 21.77
C GLU A 192 -5.12 5.14 21.18
N VAL A 193 -5.26 3.90 21.69
CA VAL A 193 -4.58 2.74 21.11
C VAL A 193 -5.02 2.53 19.66
N THR A 194 -6.32 2.70 19.36
CA THR A 194 -6.87 2.62 18.00
C THR A 194 -6.27 3.70 17.09
N ARG A 195 -6.17 4.92 17.57
CA ARG A 195 -5.55 6.03 16.83
C ARG A 195 -4.09 5.70 16.46
N ILE A 196 -3.30 5.27 17.44
CA ILE A 196 -1.89 4.88 17.24
C ILE A 196 -1.80 3.68 16.30
N PHE A 197 -2.66 2.67 16.45
CA PHE A 197 -2.71 1.50 15.57
C PHE A 197 -2.98 1.91 14.12
N HIS A 198 -3.99 2.74 13.88
CA HIS A 198 -4.29 3.21 12.51
C HIS A 198 -3.14 4.04 11.94
N GLN A 199 -2.53 4.89 12.74
CA GLN A 199 -1.43 5.74 12.31
C GLN A 199 -0.16 4.95 11.96
N GLN A 200 0.21 3.95 12.76
CA GLN A 200 1.50 3.25 12.63
C GLN A 200 1.39 1.93 11.85
N ILE A 201 0.27 1.25 11.92
CA ILE A 201 0.10 -0.10 11.37
C ILE A 201 -0.87 -0.12 10.19
N SER A 202 -2.05 0.48 10.36
CA SER A 202 -3.14 0.39 9.37
C SER A 202 -3.03 1.39 8.23
N GLN A 203 -2.05 2.32 8.25
CA GLN A 203 -1.88 3.27 7.15
C GLN A 203 -1.66 2.50 5.83
N VAL A 204 -2.67 2.55 5.00
CA VAL A 204 -2.57 2.15 3.60
C VAL A 204 -1.88 3.30 2.88
N PHE A 205 -0.57 3.18 2.67
CA PHE A 205 0.12 4.09 1.77
C PHE A 205 -0.35 3.80 0.35
N HIS A 206 -1.29 4.58 -0.12
CA HIS A 206 -1.63 4.65 -1.54
C HIS A 206 -0.58 5.53 -2.24
N GLY A 207 0.57 4.94 -2.60
CA GLY A 207 1.57 5.64 -3.39
C GLY A 207 2.93 4.92 -3.40
N PRO A 208 3.71 5.02 -4.49
CA PRO A 208 5.07 4.49 -4.50
C PRO A 208 5.90 5.25 -3.48
N VAL A 209 6.60 4.51 -2.60
CA VAL A 209 7.59 5.06 -1.69
C VAL A 209 8.77 5.54 -2.52
N ALA A 210 8.73 6.79 -2.96
CA ALA A 210 9.91 7.48 -3.42
C ALA A 210 10.70 7.91 -2.18
N ASN A 211 11.95 7.48 -2.12
CA ASN A 211 12.98 7.79 -1.13
C ASN A 211 12.69 9.01 -0.26
N VAL A 212 12.50 8.77 1.05
CA VAL A 212 12.51 9.83 2.03
C VAL A 212 13.96 10.28 2.21
N ALA A 213 14.32 11.37 1.54
CA ALA A 213 15.50 12.12 1.89
C ALA A 213 15.25 12.76 3.28
N SER A 214 16.12 12.45 4.24
CA SER A 214 16.12 13.03 5.57
C SER A 214 16.31 14.55 5.48
N GLY A 215 15.28 15.30 5.85
CA GLY A 215 15.31 16.74 6.06
C GLY A 215 14.38 17.08 7.22
N HIS A 216 14.92 17.82 8.18
CA HIS A 216 14.24 18.29 9.38
C HIS A 216 12.97 19.08 9.06
N ASP A 217 11.96 18.97 9.96
CA ASP A 217 10.70 19.70 10.02
C ASP A 217 9.62 19.29 8.99
N ILE A 218 8.92 18.19 9.31
CA ILE A 218 7.54 17.98 8.84
C ILE A 218 6.70 17.59 10.04
N GLU A 219 5.84 18.50 10.49
CA GLU A 219 4.71 18.19 11.39
C GLU A 219 3.78 17.22 10.69
N GLN A 220 3.64 16.04 11.25
CA GLN A 220 2.76 14.98 10.75
C GLN A 220 1.35 15.23 11.23
N THR A 221 0.47 15.69 10.35
CA THR A 221 -0.95 15.89 10.61
C THR A 221 -1.77 14.67 10.14
N GLY A 222 -2.76 14.33 10.93
CA GLY A 222 -3.55 13.10 10.84
C GLY A 222 -4.33 12.92 9.52
N THR A 223 -4.56 11.68 9.15
CA THR A 223 -5.31 11.28 7.94
C THR A 223 -6.76 11.71 7.99
N VAL A 224 -7.11 12.76 7.26
CA VAL A 224 -8.51 13.15 7.02
C VAL A 224 -9.11 12.21 5.97
N ASN A 225 -10.11 11.44 6.39
CA ASN A 225 -10.84 10.56 5.48
C ASN A 225 -11.86 11.41 4.70
N ILE A 226 -11.71 11.52 3.37
CA ILE A 226 -12.62 12.28 2.51
C ILE A 226 -13.96 11.57 2.46
N GLN A 227 -15.02 12.21 2.97
CA GLN A 227 -16.39 11.72 2.86
C GLN A 227 -17.03 12.21 1.56
N GLN A 228 -17.73 11.31 0.89
CA GLN A 228 -18.43 11.64 -0.36
C GLN A 228 -19.42 12.80 -0.13
N GLY A 229 -19.30 13.85 -0.94
CA GLY A 229 -20.15 15.03 -0.88
C GLY A 229 -19.84 16.01 0.25
N ASP A 230 -18.95 15.70 1.19
CA ASP A 230 -18.52 16.64 2.23
C ASP A 230 -17.24 17.38 1.82
N PHE A 231 -17.41 18.64 1.37
CA PHE A 231 -16.27 19.48 0.98
C PHE A 231 -15.33 19.79 2.14
N ARG A 232 -15.79 19.80 3.40
CA ARG A 232 -14.95 20.09 4.57
C ARG A 232 -13.87 19.04 4.75
N THR A 233 -14.22 17.76 4.56
CA THR A 233 -13.25 16.67 4.64
C THR A 233 -12.26 16.68 3.47
N LEU A 234 -12.70 17.06 2.26
CA LEU A 234 -11.82 17.29 1.11
C LEU A 234 -10.87 18.47 1.36
N ALA A 235 -11.39 19.59 1.87
CA ALA A 235 -10.61 20.79 2.17
C ALA A 235 -9.53 20.51 3.23
N ALA A 236 -9.88 19.79 4.30
CA ALA A 236 -8.94 19.37 5.33
C ALA A 236 -7.84 18.48 4.75
N PHE A 237 -8.19 17.48 3.95
CA PHE A 237 -7.23 16.60 3.26
C PHE A 237 -6.27 17.40 2.36
N LEU A 238 -6.77 18.32 1.55
CA LEU A 238 -5.94 19.14 0.67
C LEU A 238 -5.02 20.08 1.46
N GLN A 239 -5.52 20.65 2.58
CA GLN A 239 -4.72 21.51 3.45
C GLN A 239 -3.58 20.73 4.13
N GLU A 240 -3.83 19.50 4.59
CA GLU A 240 -2.79 18.62 5.15
C GLU A 240 -1.74 18.24 4.11
N ASN A 241 -2.13 18.14 2.84
CA ASN A 241 -1.20 17.90 1.74
C ASN A 241 -0.56 19.18 1.19
N GLY A 242 -0.61 20.29 1.95
CA GLY A 242 0.10 21.53 1.64
C GLY A 242 -0.53 22.38 0.52
N VAL A 243 -1.79 22.12 0.15
CA VAL A 243 -2.51 23.00 -0.80
C VAL A 243 -2.84 24.32 -0.10
N PRO A 244 -2.47 25.47 -0.69
CA PRO A 244 -2.77 26.78 -0.10
C PRO A 244 -4.26 27.01 0.12
N LYS A 245 -4.63 27.64 1.23
CA LYS A 245 -6.04 27.93 1.59
C LYS A 245 -6.80 28.69 0.51
N GLU A 246 -6.12 29.56 -0.22
CA GLU A 246 -6.71 30.30 -1.35
C GLU A 246 -7.14 29.36 -2.47
N ASP A 247 -6.28 28.42 -2.84
CA ASP A 247 -6.57 27.45 -3.88
C ASP A 247 -7.67 26.46 -3.47
N ILE A 248 -7.79 26.13 -2.17
CA ILE A 248 -8.90 25.33 -1.66
C ILE A 248 -10.24 26.08 -1.80
N ARG A 249 -10.27 27.39 -1.56
CA ARG A 249 -11.48 28.22 -1.79
C ARG A 249 -11.84 28.30 -3.28
N ASP A 250 -10.83 28.41 -4.14
CA ASP A 250 -11.01 28.35 -5.59
C ASP A 250 -11.65 27.04 -6.03
N LEU A 251 -11.21 25.90 -5.42
CA LEU A 251 -11.80 24.59 -5.68
C LEU A 251 -13.26 24.51 -5.22
N GLU A 252 -13.58 25.04 -4.04
CA GLU A 252 -14.97 25.08 -3.55
C GLU A 252 -15.90 25.80 -4.54
N THR A 253 -15.42 26.93 -5.05
CA THR A 253 -16.15 27.70 -6.05
C THR A 253 -16.29 26.93 -7.37
N ALA A 254 -15.24 26.23 -7.79
CA ALA A 254 -15.26 25.41 -9.00
C ALA A 254 -16.24 24.24 -8.88
N ILE A 255 -16.25 23.52 -7.74
CA ILE A 255 -17.17 22.40 -7.48
C ILE A 255 -18.65 22.89 -7.48
N LYS A 256 -18.93 24.03 -6.83
CA LYS A 256 -20.27 24.59 -6.80
C LYS A 256 -20.77 25.06 -8.17
N ALA A 257 -19.86 25.41 -9.05
CA ALA A 257 -20.18 26.00 -10.36
C ALA A 257 -20.15 24.97 -11.51
N ASP A 258 -19.60 23.78 -11.30
CA ASP A 258 -19.65 22.70 -12.26
C ASP A 258 -20.86 21.78 -11.99
N PRO A 259 -21.58 21.31 -13.02
CA PRO A 259 -22.61 20.30 -12.82
C PRO A 259 -21.98 19.03 -12.23
N HIS A 260 -22.74 18.32 -11.40
CA HIS A 260 -22.26 17.05 -10.82
C HIS A 260 -21.84 16.12 -11.96
N PRO A 261 -20.59 15.63 -11.93
CA PRO A 261 -20.13 14.73 -12.99
C PRO A 261 -20.95 13.44 -12.99
N ASP A 262 -21.33 12.98 -14.17
CA ASP A 262 -21.96 11.67 -14.32
C ASP A 262 -20.95 10.60 -13.85
N PRO A 263 -21.28 9.73 -12.88
CA PRO A 263 -20.39 8.67 -12.40
C PRO A 263 -19.85 7.76 -13.50
N LYS A 264 -20.55 7.69 -14.66
CA LYS A 264 -20.13 6.90 -15.83
C LYS A 264 -19.14 7.63 -16.74
N SER A 265 -19.07 8.94 -16.70
CA SER A 265 -18.27 9.72 -17.66
C SER A 265 -16.78 9.78 -17.37
N LYS A 266 -16.32 9.36 -16.18
CA LYS A 266 -14.91 9.46 -15.68
C LYS A 266 -14.27 10.85 -15.84
N ALA A 267 -15.02 11.87 -16.23
CA ALA A 267 -14.56 13.22 -16.49
C ALA A 267 -15.04 14.20 -15.42
N PHE A 268 -14.13 15.05 -14.96
CA PHE A 268 -14.48 16.16 -14.04
C PHE A 268 -15.10 17.31 -14.82
N GLY A 269 -15.85 18.18 -14.13
CA GLY A 269 -16.35 19.40 -14.69
C GLY A 269 -15.21 20.31 -15.18
N LYS A 270 -15.52 21.20 -16.14
CA LYS A 270 -14.53 22.07 -16.79
C LYS A 270 -13.77 22.95 -15.78
N LYS A 271 -14.45 23.52 -14.79
CA LYS A 271 -13.85 24.41 -13.79
C LYS A 271 -12.95 23.65 -12.82
N VAL A 272 -13.38 22.47 -12.38
CA VAL A 272 -12.57 21.57 -11.54
C VAL A 272 -11.32 21.11 -12.30
N SER A 273 -11.46 20.70 -13.55
CA SER A 273 -10.31 20.32 -14.41
C SER A 273 -9.32 21.47 -14.61
N THR A 274 -9.82 22.70 -14.81
CA THR A 274 -8.97 23.89 -14.94
C THR A 274 -8.21 24.17 -13.64
N TRP A 275 -8.88 24.05 -12.48
CA TRP A 275 -8.25 24.21 -11.19
C TRP A 275 -7.17 23.16 -10.95
N MET A 276 -7.43 21.89 -11.29
CA MET A 276 -6.43 20.82 -11.19
C MET A 276 -5.18 21.14 -12.03
N GLY A 277 -5.37 21.61 -13.28
CA GLY A 277 -4.27 22.03 -14.15
C GLY A 277 -3.43 23.16 -13.52
N LYS A 278 -4.08 24.18 -12.93
CA LYS A 278 -3.42 25.27 -12.19
C LYS A 278 -2.58 24.73 -11.04
N MET A 279 -3.10 23.77 -10.27
CA MET A 279 -2.38 23.18 -9.13
C MET A 279 -1.17 22.36 -9.57
N VAL A 280 -1.28 21.60 -10.66
CA VAL A 280 -0.15 20.85 -11.23
C VAL A 280 0.95 21.82 -11.72
N THR A 281 0.58 22.94 -12.32
CA THR A 281 1.53 24.00 -12.70
C THR A 281 2.23 24.59 -11.49
N LYS A 282 1.49 24.94 -10.41
CA LYS A 282 2.08 25.43 -9.16
C LYS A 282 3.04 24.43 -8.51
N SER A 283 2.78 23.13 -8.68
CA SER A 283 3.70 22.07 -8.25
C SER A 283 4.99 22.10 -9.10
N ALA A 284 4.88 22.22 -10.42
CA ALA A 284 6.03 22.30 -11.31
C ALA A 284 6.90 23.55 -11.05
N GLU A 285 6.28 24.65 -10.66
CA GLU A 285 6.94 25.92 -10.29
C GLU A 285 7.52 25.93 -8.87
N GLY A 286 7.31 24.84 -8.09
CA GLY A 286 7.79 24.73 -6.70
C GLY A 286 6.99 25.56 -5.68
N VAL A 287 5.87 26.16 -6.07
CA VAL A 287 4.96 26.93 -5.19
C VAL A 287 4.19 25.98 -4.26
N TRP A 288 3.83 24.81 -4.78
CA TRP A 288 3.30 23.71 -3.97
C TRP A 288 4.39 22.62 -3.89
N LYS A 289 4.91 22.36 -2.68
CA LYS A 289 6.06 21.49 -2.43
C LYS A 289 5.75 19.99 -2.54
N VAL A 290 5.05 19.60 -3.59
CA VAL A 290 4.70 18.21 -3.92
C VAL A 290 5.15 17.96 -5.35
N GLY A 291 5.83 16.85 -5.63
CA GLY A 291 6.29 16.54 -6.99
C GLY A 291 5.12 16.45 -7.98
N THR A 292 5.32 16.91 -9.20
CA THR A 292 4.26 17.11 -10.22
C THR A 292 3.42 15.85 -10.48
N ASP A 293 4.06 14.68 -10.55
CA ASP A 293 3.36 13.40 -10.78
C ASP A 293 2.54 12.97 -9.56
N VAL A 294 3.04 13.28 -8.36
CA VAL A 294 2.34 13.00 -7.09
C VAL A 294 1.17 13.95 -6.93
N ALA A 295 1.37 15.24 -7.25
CA ALA A 295 0.33 16.26 -7.21
C ALA A 295 -0.87 15.91 -8.10
N ALA A 296 -0.63 15.53 -9.35
CA ALA A 296 -1.68 15.15 -10.29
C ALA A 296 -2.50 13.96 -9.77
N LYS A 297 -1.84 12.90 -9.29
CA LYS A 297 -2.50 11.70 -8.74
C LYS A 297 -3.32 12.02 -7.48
N LEU A 298 -2.71 12.74 -6.54
CA LEU A 298 -3.36 13.14 -5.28
C LEU A 298 -4.65 13.92 -5.54
N LEU A 299 -4.61 14.90 -6.45
CA LEU A 299 -5.79 15.70 -6.79
C LEU A 299 -6.88 14.86 -7.45
N VAL A 300 -6.51 13.99 -8.40
CA VAL A 300 -7.46 13.09 -9.09
C VAL A 300 -8.16 12.19 -8.08
N GLU A 301 -7.42 11.54 -7.18
CA GLU A 301 -8.00 10.62 -6.18
C GLU A 301 -8.86 11.34 -5.15
N ALA A 302 -8.39 12.49 -4.64
CA ALA A 302 -9.15 13.27 -3.67
C ALA A 302 -10.50 13.73 -4.23
N ILE A 303 -10.50 14.26 -5.46
CA ILE A 303 -11.72 14.75 -6.11
C ILE A 303 -12.64 13.59 -6.52
N LYS A 304 -12.08 12.46 -7.02
CA LYS A 304 -12.88 11.26 -7.30
C LYS A 304 -13.58 10.76 -6.04
N THR A 305 -12.88 10.68 -4.92
CA THR A 305 -13.43 10.24 -3.64
C THR A 305 -14.56 11.17 -3.17
N HIS A 306 -14.36 12.48 -3.32
CA HIS A 306 -15.40 13.47 -3.00
C HIS A 306 -16.66 13.30 -3.85
N TYR A 307 -16.53 12.99 -5.13
CA TYR A 307 -17.67 12.75 -6.02
C TYR A 307 -18.24 11.32 -5.95
N GLY A 308 -17.60 10.41 -5.23
CA GLY A 308 -17.99 8.99 -5.17
C GLY A 308 -17.79 8.26 -6.50
N MET A 309 -16.84 8.70 -7.31
CA MET A 309 -16.49 8.05 -8.57
C MET A 309 -15.69 6.77 -8.33
N PRO A 310 -15.86 5.73 -9.15
CA PRO A 310 -15.05 4.52 -9.06
C PRO A 310 -13.56 4.85 -9.31
N ARG A 311 -12.70 4.19 -8.56
CA ARG A 311 -11.23 4.29 -8.65
C ARG A 311 -10.70 3.72 -9.94
#